data_e4a9b352ea30a57f08c3b07238aa0a1b
#
_entry.id   e4a9b352ea30a57f08c3b07238aa0a1b
#
_cell.length_a   1.000
_cell.length_b   1.000
_cell.length_c   1.000
_cell.angle_alpha   90.00
_cell.angle_beta   90.00
_cell.angle_gamma   90.00
#
_symmetry.space_group_name_H-M   'P 1'
#
loop_
_entity.id
_entity.type
_entity.pdbx_description
1 polymer ?
#
loop_
_entity_poly.entity_id
_entity_poly.type
_entity_poly.pdbx_seq_one_letter_code
_entity_poly.pdbx_strand_id
1 'polypeptide(L)'
;MRDYVIGVDGGTGGARAFVFDRSGHVLGQSTAHYETYYPQPGWAEQRPADWLDAVSRSVREAVRSAGVAPSQIAALTAATTSCTVLTCSQKGETDDPAILWMDMRAAEQARLIGERTGERPSAELYPCKALWIREHQPERFSAAQVVCEYQDYLNYHLTGRWCCSVNTACNWGYNRRKGAFDRGFYEKLDFTELLDKIPVPALAAGEPIGPLTAAAAQALGLDTGVLVAQGGIDSSIGMLGMGAARPGTAALMTGSSNLLMALTPQPLFTSPEAFNAGPDFLVPGCYSSFGGQTSTGSILRWFQREFCRDLGEDALAQLDQLAKDVPCGSNGIQVLDYWQGNRMPHNDPDVRGLIYGLSM
;
A
#
# COMPACT_ATOMS: atom_id res chain seq x y z
N MET A 1 -31.92 -4.02 11.25
CA MET A 1 -30.68 -4.46 11.93
C MET A 1 -29.55 -4.17 10.96
N ARG A 2 -28.41 -3.67 11.45
CA ARG A 2 -27.25 -3.39 10.59
C ARG A 2 -26.35 -4.62 10.57
N ASP A 3 -26.40 -5.37 9.48
CA ASP A 3 -25.83 -6.72 9.40
C ASP A 3 -24.68 -6.84 8.38
N TYR A 4 -24.43 -5.78 7.61
CA TYR A 4 -23.46 -5.80 6.53
C TYR A 4 -22.33 -4.80 6.78
N VAL A 5 -21.16 -5.11 6.25
CA VAL A 5 -19.97 -4.23 6.30
C VAL A 5 -19.41 -4.04 4.91
N ILE A 6 -18.71 -2.90 4.71
CA ILE A 6 -18.06 -2.58 3.46
C ILE A 6 -16.55 -2.56 3.67
N GLY A 7 -15.83 -3.31 2.83
CA GLY A 7 -14.38 -3.19 2.66
C GLY A 7 -14.06 -2.44 1.37
N VAL A 8 -13.19 -1.46 1.45
CA VAL A 8 -12.67 -0.72 0.28
C VAL A 8 -11.18 -0.98 0.14
N ASP A 9 -10.75 -1.26 -1.08
CA ASP A 9 -9.34 -1.34 -1.48
C ASP A 9 -9.03 -0.18 -2.42
N GLY A 10 -8.27 0.81 -1.92
CA GLY A 10 -7.73 1.93 -2.68
C GLY A 10 -6.36 1.58 -3.27
N GLY A 11 -6.36 0.78 -4.34
CA GLY A 11 -5.13 0.31 -5.00
C GLY A 11 -4.56 1.32 -5.98
N THR A 12 -3.46 0.98 -6.67
CA THR A 12 -2.79 1.88 -7.63
C THR A 12 -3.64 2.23 -8.85
N GLY A 13 -4.45 1.30 -9.36
CA GLY A 13 -5.21 1.50 -10.61
C GLY A 13 -6.70 1.79 -10.42
N GLY A 14 -7.17 1.93 -9.18
CA GLY A 14 -8.60 2.13 -8.91
C GLY A 14 -9.00 1.75 -7.49
N ALA A 15 -10.23 2.10 -7.13
CA ALA A 15 -10.87 1.71 -5.89
C ALA A 15 -11.80 0.50 -6.14
N ARG A 16 -11.75 -0.48 -5.25
CA ARG A 16 -12.65 -1.65 -5.22
C ARG A 16 -13.43 -1.64 -3.93
N ALA A 17 -14.74 -1.88 -4.01
CA ALA A 17 -15.59 -1.99 -2.84
C ALA A 17 -16.28 -3.36 -2.83
N PHE A 18 -16.38 -3.93 -1.63
CA PHE A 18 -17.03 -5.21 -1.37
C PHE A 18 -18.00 -5.08 -0.22
N VAL A 19 -19.20 -5.65 -0.38
CA VAL A 19 -20.19 -5.77 0.71
C VAL A 19 -20.15 -7.19 1.24
N PHE A 20 -19.98 -7.32 2.55
CA PHE A 20 -19.92 -8.62 3.23
C PHE A 20 -21.09 -8.79 4.20
N ASP A 21 -21.55 -10.02 4.33
CA ASP A 21 -22.39 -10.44 5.45
C ASP A 21 -21.55 -10.72 6.71
N ARG A 22 -22.22 -11.06 7.83
CA ARG A 22 -21.55 -11.40 9.09
C ARG A 22 -20.73 -12.68 9.05
N SER A 23 -20.91 -13.51 8.03
CA SER A 23 -20.17 -14.75 7.82
C SER A 23 -18.95 -14.54 6.92
N GLY A 24 -18.77 -13.33 6.38
CA GLY A 24 -17.67 -12.96 5.50
C GLY A 24 -17.92 -13.31 4.03
N HIS A 25 -19.15 -13.66 3.65
CA HIS A 25 -19.47 -13.86 2.24
C HIS A 25 -19.61 -12.52 1.53
N VAL A 26 -19.06 -12.43 0.33
CA VAL A 26 -19.23 -11.28 -0.56
C VAL A 26 -20.61 -11.33 -1.19
N LEU A 27 -21.42 -10.30 -0.93
CA LEU A 27 -22.78 -10.17 -1.49
C LEU A 27 -22.80 -9.29 -2.74
N GLY A 28 -21.89 -8.33 -2.84
CA GLY A 28 -21.75 -7.43 -3.97
C GLY A 28 -20.39 -6.81 -4.02
N GLN A 29 -19.95 -6.45 -5.22
CA GLN A 29 -18.65 -5.84 -5.43
C GLN A 29 -18.67 -4.90 -6.63
N SER A 30 -17.75 -3.95 -6.65
CA SER A 30 -17.53 -3.06 -7.78
C SER A 30 -16.12 -2.51 -7.81
N THR A 31 -15.68 -2.11 -9.00
CA THR A 31 -14.39 -1.46 -9.23
C THR A 31 -14.60 -0.17 -10.02
N ALA A 32 -13.92 0.88 -9.60
CA ALA A 32 -13.85 2.15 -10.31
C ALA A 32 -12.40 2.54 -10.51
N HIS A 33 -12.01 2.78 -11.76
CA HIS A 33 -10.62 3.11 -12.12
C HIS A 33 -10.36 4.62 -12.04
N TYR A 34 -9.09 4.98 -11.83
CA TYR A 34 -8.51 6.31 -11.97
C TYR A 34 -7.15 6.24 -12.63
N GLU A 35 -6.69 7.37 -13.15
CA GLU A 35 -5.47 7.46 -13.91
C GLU A 35 -4.25 7.70 -13.02
N THR A 36 -3.11 7.18 -13.48
CA THR A 36 -1.78 7.51 -12.97
C THR A 36 -1.05 8.31 -14.02
N TYR A 37 -0.50 9.45 -13.61
CA TYR A 37 0.26 10.36 -14.46
C TYR A 37 1.76 10.14 -14.23
N TYR A 38 2.52 10.17 -15.33
CA TYR A 38 3.97 10.00 -15.33
C TYR A 38 4.64 11.25 -15.94
N PRO A 39 4.72 12.38 -15.19
CA PRO A 39 5.19 13.65 -15.73
C PRO A 39 6.66 13.63 -16.15
N GLN A 40 7.48 12.79 -15.53
CA GLN A 40 8.89 12.58 -15.82
C GLN A 40 9.29 11.11 -15.62
N PRO A 41 10.41 10.64 -16.21
CA PRO A 41 10.92 9.31 -15.92
C PRO A 41 11.13 9.09 -14.40
N GLY A 42 10.59 8.00 -13.87
CA GLY A 42 10.64 7.66 -12.46
C GLY A 42 9.66 8.42 -11.55
N TRP A 43 8.84 9.32 -12.10
CA TRP A 43 7.78 10.01 -11.38
C TRP A 43 6.44 9.33 -11.63
N ALA A 44 5.61 9.29 -10.59
CA ALA A 44 4.26 8.75 -10.67
C ALA A 44 3.32 9.53 -9.74
N GLU A 45 2.24 10.07 -10.28
CA GLU A 45 1.34 10.98 -9.58
C GLU A 45 -0.12 10.60 -9.81
N GLN A 46 -0.98 10.95 -8.85
CA GLN A 46 -2.43 10.85 -8.97
C GLN A 46 -3.10 12.09 -8.37
N ARG A 47 -4.32 12.36 -8.80
CA ARG A 47 -5.15 13.43 -8.24
C ARG A 47 -5.97 12.88 -7.08
N PRO A 48 -5.86 13.44 -5.86
CA PRO A 48 -6.62 12.95 -4.71
C PRO A 48 -8.14 12.99 -4.89
N ALA A 49 -8.65 13.93 -5.68
CA ALA A 49 -10.08 14.02 -6.01
C ALA A 49 -10.60 12.79 -6.76
N ASP A 50 -9.77 12.19 -7.63
CA ASP A 50 -10.15 11.01 -8.40
C ASP A 50 -10.33 9.78 -7.49
N TRP A 51 -9.59 9.72 -6.38
CA TRP A 51 -9.76 8.66 -5.38
C TRP A 51 -11.13 8.73 -4.70
N LEU A 52 -11.52 9.95 -4.28
CA LEU A 52 -12.82 10.17 -3.60
C LEU A 52 -13.99 9.84 -4.53
N ASP A 53 -13.89 10.22 -5.80
CA ASP A 53 -14.89 9.88 -6.81
C ASP A 53 -14.97 8.36 -7.04
N ALA A 54 -13.82 7.71 -7.23
CA ALA A 54 -13.77 6.27 -7.48
C ALA A 54 -14.27 5.45 -6.28
N VAL A 55 -13.90 5.84 -5.05
CA VAL A 55 -14.43 5.22 -3.83
C VAL A 55 -15.94 5.40 -3.77
N SER A 56 -16.44 6.59 -4.07
CA SER A 56 -17.88 6.86 -4.05
C SER A 56 -18.64 6.03 -5.08
N ARG A 57 -18.13 5.93 -6.30
CA ARG A 57 -18.74 5.12 -7.37
C ARG A 57 -18.71 3.63 -7.03
N SER A 58 -17.55 3.12 -6.59
CA SER A 58 -17.41 1.70 -6.29
C SER A 58 -18.28 1.27 -5.11
N VAL A 59 -18.38 2.09 -4.05
CA VAL A 59 -19.24 1.78 -2.88
C VAL A 59 -20.72 1.77 -3.28
N ARG A 60 -21.21 2.80 -3.99
CA ARG A 60 -22.61 2.84 -4.44
C ARG A 60 -22.97 1.61 -5.26
N GLU A 61 -22.12 1.26 -6.20
CA GLU A 61 -22.36 0.14 -7.11
C GLU A 61 -22.26 -1.20 -6.40
N ALA A 62 -21.32 -1.37 -5.45
CA ALA A 62 -21.21 -2.59 -4.64
C ALA A 62 -22.46 -2.81 -3.78
N VAL A 63 -22.99 -1.75 -3.14
CA VAL A 63 -24.23 -1.82 -2.34
C VAL A 63 -25.44 -2.15 -3.23
N ARG A 64 -25.51 -1.53 -4.40
CA ARG A 64 -26.57 -1.83 -5.38
C ARG A 64 -26.50 -3.29 -5.86
N SER A 65 -25.31 -3.77 -6.19
CA SER A 65 -25.06 -5.15 -6.63
C SER A 65 -25.38 -6.17 -5.53
N ALA A 66 -25.13 -5.83 -4.26
CA ALA A 66 -25.46 -6.68 -3.13
C ALA A 66 -26.97 -6.78 -2.87
N GLY A 67 -27.79 -5.87 -3.41
CA GLY A 67 -29.23 -5.83 -3.17
C GLY A 67 -29.61 -5.50 -1.73
N VAL A 68 -28.71 -4.86 -0.96
CA VAL A 68 -28.95 -4.51 0.45
C VAL A 68 -29.32 -3.02 0.58
N ALA A 69 -30.15 -2.70 1.58
CA ALA A 69 -30.49 -1.31 1.83
C ALA A 69 -29.34 -0.56 2.53
N PRO A 70 -29.05 0.71 2.19
CA PRO A 70 -28.02 1.51 2.85
C PRO A 70 -28.12 1.52 4.39
N SER A 71 -29.35 1.50 4.92
CA SER A 71 -29.62 1.46 6.36
C SER A 71 -29.19 0.17 7.06
N GLN A 72 -28.88 -0.89 6.30
CA GLN A 72 -28.42 -2.17 6.82
C GLN A 72 -26.88 -2.24 6.91
N ILE A 73 -26.16 -1.24 6.37
CA ILE A 73 -24.70 -1.15 6.48
C ILE A 73 -24.33 -0.67 7.89
N ALA A 74 -23.52 -1.47 8.59
CA ALA A 74 -23.03 -1.20 9.94
C ALA A 74 -21.77 -0.35 9.93
N ALA A 75 -20.80 -0.74 9.12
CA ALA A 75 -19.46 -0.15 9.12
C ALA A 75 -18.82 -0.19 7.73
N LEU A 76 -17.80 0.67 7.56
CA LEU A 76 -16.92 0.72 6.41
C LEU A 76 -15.47 0.82 6.89
N THR A 77 -14.57 0.14 6.20
CA THR A 77 -13.12 0.32 6.35
C THR A 77 -12.46 0.37 4.97
N ALA A 78 -11.35 1.09 4.87
CA ALA A 78 -10.55 1.13 3.65
C ALA A 78 -9.11 0.68 3.91
N ALA A 79 -8.58 -0.18 3.06
CA ALA A 79 -7.15 -0.40 2.91
C ALA A 79 -6.67 0.38 1.69
N THR A 80 -5.46 0.94 1.73
CA THR A 80 -4.92 1.69 0.58
C THR A 80 -3.46 1.38 0.35
N THR A 81 -2.94 1.81 -0.81
CA THR A 81 -1.49 1.85 -1.02
C THR A 81 -0.84 2.69 0.09
N SER A 82 0.28 2.23 0.62
CA SER A 82 1.14 2.99 1.54
C SER A 82 2.14 3.83 0.76
N CYS A 83 2.81 4.74 1.44
CA CYS A 83 3.87 5.58 0.87
C CYS A 83 3.40 6.49 -0.28
N THR A 84 2.11 6.69 -0.43
CA THR A 84 1.50 7.64 -1.36
C THR A 84 1.22 8.94 -0.63
N VAL A 85 2.07 9.95 -0.85
CA VAL A 85 2.17 11.16 -0.03
C VAL A 85 1.54 12.36 -0.70
N LEU A 86 0.76 13.12 0.04
CA LEU A 86 0.17 14.38 -0.40
C LEU A 86 0.20 15.45 0.69
N THR A 87 0.01 16.68 0.27
CA THR A 87 -0.08 17.88 1.11
C THR A 87 -1.47 18.47 0.97
N CYS A 88 -2.04 18.96 2.07
CA CYS A 88 -3.36 19.61 2.02
C CYS A 88 -3.55 20.63 3.15
N SER A 89 -4.65 21.37 3.07
CA SER A 89 -5.12 22.23 4.14
C SER A 89 -5.66 21.41 5.32
N GLN A 90 -5.93 22.03 6.47
CA GLN A 90 -6.60 21.39 7.60
C GLN A 90 -8.00 20.85 7.24
N LYS A 91 -8.61 21.38 6.18
CA LYS A 91 -9.91 20.92 5.66
C LYS A 91 -9.79 19.82 4.59
N GLY A 92 -8.58 19.30 4.34
CA GLY A 92 -8.33 18.28 3.31
C GLY A 92 -8.38 18.82 1.87
N GLU A 93 -8.30 20.14 1.66
CA GLU A 93 -8.30 20.73 0.33
C GLU A 93 -6.90 20.71 -0.26
N THR A 94 -6.79 20.28 -1.51
CA THR A 94 -5.54 20.27 -2.26
C THR A 94 -5.80 20.28 -3.77
N ASP A 95 -5.00 21.07 -4.50
CA ASP A 95 -4.92 21.05 -5.95
C ASP A 95 -3.63 20.32 -6.41
N ASP A 96 -2.75 20.01 -5.47
CA ASP A 96 -1.49 19.33 -5.75
C ASP A 96 -1.68 17.82 -5.97
N PRO A 97 -0.94 17.22 -6.92
CA PRO A 97 -0.97 15.79 -7.09
C PRO A 97 -0.29 15.07 -5.90
N ALA A 98 -0.79 13.88 -5.61
CA ALA A 98 -0.14 12.96 -4.68
C ALA A 98 1.04 12.26 -5.36
N ILE A 99 2.14 12.10 -4.63
CA ILE A 99 3.35 11.37 -5.06
C ILE A 99 3.15 9.90 -4.69
N LEU A 100 3.05 9.02 -5.69
CA LEU A 100 2.73 7.60 -5.48
C LEU A 100 3.88 6.82 -4.83
N TRP A 101 3.55 5.67 -4.27
CA TRP A 101 4.51 4.76 -3.63
C TRP A 101 5.66 4.36 -4.55
N MET A 102 5.39 4.11 -5.84
CA MET A 102 6.39 3.71 -6.84
C MET A 102 7.26 4.85 -7.38
N ASP A 103 7.00 6.09 -6.96
CA ASP A 103 7.73 7.26 -7.40
C ASP A 103 9.12 7.32 -6.76
N MET A 104 10.14 7.49 -7.58
CA MET A 104 11.54 7.43 -7.18
C MET A 104 12.22 8.82 -7.08
N ARG A 105 11.44 9.93 -7.20
CA ARG A 105 12.01 11.30 -7.15
C ARG A 105 12.79 11.62 -5.89
N ALA A 106 12.45 10.97 -4.77
CA ALA A 106 13.07 11.19 -3.46
C ALA A 106 14.31 10.30 -3.19
N ALA A 107 14.97 9.78 -4.24
CA ALA A 107 16.14 8.90 -4.09
C ALA A 107 17.32 9.60 -3.38
N GLU A 108 17.54 10.90 -3.64
CA GLU A 108 18.57 11.67 -2.98
C GLU A 108 18.25 11.87 -1.47
N GLN A 109 16.99 12.14 -1.13
CA GLN A 109 16.54 12.28 0.25
C GLN A 109 16.68 10.96 1.01
N ALA A 110 16.40 9.83 0.35
CA ALA A 110 16.62 8.51 0.95
C ALA A 110 18.09 8.29 1.30
N ARG A 111 19.02 8.66 0.39
CA ARG A 111 20.46 8.61 0.64
C ARG A 111 20.86 9.53 1.81
N LEU A 112 20.36 10.76 1.82
CA LEU A 112 20.62 11.73 2.89
C LEU A 112 20.15 11.23 4.25
N ILE A 113 18.95 10.66 4.32
CA ILE A 113 18.40 10.05 5.54
C ILE A 113 19.33 8.92 6.00
N GLY A 114 19.76 8.06 5.07
CA GLY A 114 20.71 6.97 5.37
C GLY A 114 22.01 7.46 5.98
N GLU A 115 22.61 8.52 5.41
CA GLU A 115 23.85 9.12 5.91
C GLU A 115 23.71 9.72 7.31
N ARG A 116 22.58 10.37 7.59
CA ARG A 116 22.35 11.04 8.87
C ARG A 116 21.89 10.13 9.99
N THR A 117 21.15 9.05 9.66
CA THR A 117 20.53 8.18 10.65
C THR A 117 21.21 6.83 10.80
N GLY A 118 21.92 6.36 9.77
CA GLY A 118 22.45 5.00 9.67
C GLY A 118 21.43 3.98 9.16
N GLU A 119 20.20 4.42 8.84
CA GLU A 119 19.17 3.58 8.23
C GLU A 119 19.37 3.46 6.72
N ARG A 120 18.63 2.56 6.08
CA ARG A 120 18.64 2.41 4.60
C ARG A 120 17.20 2.53 4.06
N PRO A 121 16.58 3.72 4.11
CA PRO A 121 15.24 3.89 3.62
C PRO A 121 15.19 3.78 2.09
N SER A 122 14.09 3.24 1.57
CA SER A 122 13.74 3.37 0.16
C SER A 122 13.22 4.77 -0.15
N ALA A 123 13.45 5.26 -1.39
CA ALA A 123 12.84 6.49 -1.89
C ALA A 123 11.31 6.49 -1.84
N GLU A 124 10.71 5.29 -1.77
CA GLU A 124 9.26 5.11 -1.65
C GLU A 124 8.70 5.69 -0.35
N LEU A 125 9.48 5.72 0.73
CA LEU A 125 8.98 6.01 2.07
C LEU A 125 8.50 7.46 2.24
N TYR A 126 7.48 7.61 3.07
CA TYR A 126 6.87 8.90 3.39
C TYR A 126 7.86 9.98 3.83
N PRO A 127 8.82 9.76 4.76
CA PRO A 127 9.76 10.81 5.16
C PRO A 127 10.62 11.32 4.01
N CYS A 128 11.00 10.43 3.08
CA CYS A 128 11.81 10.80 1.92
C CYS A 128 11.04 11.75 1.00
N LYS A 129 9.79 11.44 0.71
CA LYS A 129 8.92 12.26 -0.15
C LYS A 129 8.53 13.57 0.51
N ALA A 130 8.21 13.55 1.80
CA ALA A 130 7.94 14.78 2.55
C ALA A 130 9.15 15.72 2.56
N LEU A 131 10.36 15.17 2.73
CA LEU A 131 11.61 15.93 2.67
C LEU A 131 11.86 16.49 1.26
N TRP A 132 11.60 15.68 0.23
CA TRP A 132 11.68 16.13 -1.16
C TRP A 132 10.73 17.31 -1.43
N ILE A 133 9.46 17.24 -0.96
CA ILE A 133 8.51 18.35 -1.11
C ILE A 133 9.03 19.60 -0.41
N ARG A 134 9.58 19.49 0.79
CA ARG A 134 10.16 20.62 1.51
C ARG A 134 11.28 21.28 0.72
N GLU A 135 12.19 20.50 0.13
CA GLU A 135 13.39 21.01 -0.54
C GLU A 135 13.11 21.53 -1.96
N HIS A 136 12.21 20.88 -2.71
CA HIS A 136 11.98 21.21 -4.12
C HIS A 136 10.68 22.01 -4.37
N GLN A 137 9.78 22.00 -3.39
CA GLN A 137 8.49 22.69 -3.45
C GLN A 137 8.22 23.41 -2.11
N PRO A 138 9.13 24.31 -1.67
CA PRO A 138 9.07 24.91 -0.32
C PRO A 138 7.78 25.71 -0.07
N GLU A 139 7.23 26.35 -1.08
CA GLU A 139 5.97 27.06 -0.98
C GLU A 139 4.81 26.10 -0.71
N ARG A 140 4.75 24.98 -1.43
CA ARG A 140 3.79 23.90 -1.22
C ARG A 140 3.91 23.33 0.19
N PHE A 141 5.12 23.01 0.64
CA PHE A 141 5.34 22.47 1.99
C PHE A 141 4.94 23.48 3.09
N SER A 142 5.30 24.75 2.91
CA SER A 142 4.99 25.83 3.86
C SER A 142 3.48 26.08 3.95
N ALA A 143 2.76 26.09 2.83
CA ALA A 143 1.32 26.29 2.80
C ALA A 143 0.53 25.09 3.36
N ALA A 144 1.09 23.88 3.29
CA ALA A 144 0.46 22.69 3.78
C ALA A 144 0.31 22.71 5.31
N GLN A 145 -0.91 22.45 5.78
CA GLN A 145 -1.19 22.25 7.20
C GLN A 145 -1.13 20.78 7.58
N VAL A 146 -1.33 19.89 6.60
CA VAL A 146 -1.25 18.43 6.77
C VAL A 146 -0.41 17.84 5.64
N VAL A 147 0.49 16.93 6.00
CA VAL A 147 1.21 16.03 5.09
C VAL A 147 0.78 14.63 5.47
N CYS A 148 0.16 13.90 4.55
CA CYS A 148 -0.49 12.64 4.87
C CYS A 148 -0.34 11.61 3.76
N GLU A 149 -0.78 10.39 4.02
CA GLU A 149 -0.94 9.35 3.01
C GLU A 149 -2.39 9.25 2.51
N TYR A 150 -2.60 8.50 1.44
CA TYR A 150 -3.92 8.26 0.85
C TYR A 150 -4.95 7.79 1.88
N GLN A 151 -4.57 6.85 2.76
CA GLN A 151 -5.43 6.33 3.83
C GLN A 151 -5.97 7.45 4.74
N ASP A 152 -5.09 8.34 5.17
CA ASP A 152 -5.40 9.39 6.12
C ASP A 152 -6.32 10.43 5.48
N TYR A 153 -6.02 10.79 4.23
CA TYR A 153 -6.82 11.69 3.41
C TYR A 153 -8.25 11.15 3.20
N LEU A 154 -8.37 9.88 2.84
CA LEU A 154 -9.67 9.23 2.68
C LEU A 154 -10.45 9.20 3.99
N ASN A 155 -9.82 8.81 5.10
CA ASN A 155 -10.44 8.78 6.41
C ASN A 155 -10.97 10.16 6.84
N TYR A 156 -10.20 11.22 6.57
CA TYR A 156 -10.65 12.59 6.84
C TYR A 156 -11.90 12.94 6.04
N HIS A 157 -11.92 12.67 4.75
CA HIS A 157 -13.09 12.96 3.90
C HIS A 157 -14.33 12.13 4.27
N LEU A 158 -14.13 10.93 4.81
CA LEU A 158 -15.23 10.10 5.29
C LEU A 158 -15.78 10.58 6.63
N THR A 159 -14.94 11.03 7.56
CA THR A 159 -15.32 11.26 8.98
C THR A 159 -15.17 12.69 9.48
N GLY A 160 -14.45 13.53 8.74
CA GLY A 160 -14.04 14.87 9.20
C GLY A 160 -12.97 14.85 10.29
N ARG A 161 -12.32 13.69 10.53
CA ARG A 161 -11.31 13.50 11.58
C ARG A 161 -9.98 13.12 10.99
N TRP A 162 -8.94 13.86 11.34
CA TRP A 162 -7.57 13.48 11.03
C TRP A 162 -7.11 12.37 11.96
N CYS A 163 -6.55 11.33 11.39
CA CYS A 163 -5.86 10.24 12.06
C CYS A 163 -4.96 9.54 11.04
N CYS A 164 -3.98 8.79 11.50
CA CYS A 164 -3.21 7.89 10.65
C CYS A 164 -3.32 6.44 11.13
N SER A 165 -2.93 5.50 10.29
CA SER A 165 -2.85 4.10 10.68
C SER A 165 -1.53 3.83 11.41
N VAL A 166 -1.55 3.11 12.53
CA VAL A 166 -0.33 2.57 13.16
C VAL A 166 0.49 1.77 12.14
N ASN A 167 -0.20 1.05 11.25
CA ASN A 167 0.42 0.22 10.23
C ASN A 167 1.25 1.03 9.22
N THR A 168 0.81 2.22 8.81
CA THR A 168 1.60 3.14 7.98
C THR A 168 2.58 3.96 8.81
N ALA A 169 2.15 4.50 9.93
CA ALA A 169 2.93 5.39 10.79
C ALA A 169 4.23 4.75 11.31
N CYS A 170 4.25 3.43 11.54
CA CYS A 170 5.47 2.71 11.90
C CYS A 170 6.58 2.84 10.86
N ASN A 171 6.24 3.01 9.57
CA ASN A 171 7.20 3.28 8.50
C ASN A 171 7.75 4.73 8.54
N TRP A 172 7.12 5.60 9.34
CA TRP A 172 7.49 7.01 9.51
C TRP A 172 8.19 7.28 10.85
N GLY A 173 8.58 6.22 11.57
CA GLY A 173 9.21 6.33 12.89
C GLY A 173 8.22 6.42 14.06
N TYR A 174 6.96 6.00 13.89
CA TYR A 174 6.03 5.87 15.00
C TYR A 174 6.36 4.64 15.85
N ASN A 175 6.53 4.85 17.14
CA ASN A 175 6.72 3.78 18.11
C ASN A 175 5.39 3.51 18.84
N ARG A 176 4.73 2.41 18.50
CA ARG A 176 3.43 2.04 19.07
C ARG A 176 3.46 1.90 20.59
N ARG A 177 4.55 1.35 21.15
CA ARG A 177 4.68 1.17 22.62
C ARG A 177 4.82 2.49 23.36
N LYS A 178 5.45 3.48 22.72
CA LYS A 178 5.59 4.84 23.28
C LYS A 178 4.40 5.74 22.95
N GLY A 179 3.59 5.35 21.95
CA GLY A 179 2.47 6.14 21.45
C GLY A 179 2.90 7.46 20.80
N ALA A 180 4.11 7.53 20.22
CA ALA A 180 4.68 8.76 19.68
C ALA A 180 5.64 8.48 18.52
N PHE A 181 5.80 9.48 17.66
CA PHE A 181 6.86 9.49 16.64
C PHE A 181 8.23 9.73 17.29
N ASP A 182 9.28 9.15 16.68
CA ASP A 182 10.65 9.33 17.13
C ASP A 182 11.16 10.72 16.74
N ARG A 183 11.01 11.67 17.65
CA ARG A 183 11.51 13.04 17.45
C ARG A 183 13.00 13.08 17.13
N GLY A 184 13.81 12.21 17.77
CA GLY A 184 15.26 12.16 17.55
C GLY A 184 15.63 11.74 16.12
N PHE A 185 14.80 10.93 15.45
CA PHE A 185 14.96 10.64 14.02
C PHE A 185 14.82 11.94 13.20
N TYR A 186 13.75 12.71 13.44
CA TYR A 186 13.49 13.96 12.71
C TYR A 186 14.47 15.09 13.05
N GLU A 187 15.00 15.13 14.27
CA GLU A 187 16.06 16.08 14.68
C GLU A 187 17.35 15.84 13.90
N LYS A 188 17.76 14.59 13.68
CA LYS A 188 18.92 14.26 12.84
C LYS A 188 18.76 14.73 11.39
N LEU A 189 17.52 14.85 10.93
CA LEU A 189 17.21 15.30 9.57
C LEU A 189 17.03 16.81 9.44
N ASP A 190 17.03 17.54 10.57
CA ASP A 190 16.60 18.94 10.61
C ASP A 190 15.21 19.11 9.99
N PHE A 191 14.28 18.22 10.40
CA PHE A 191 12.94 18.11 9.81
C PHE A 191 11.82 17.90 10.83
N THR A 192 11.98 18.48 12.02
CA THR A 192 11.00 18.34 13.11
C THR A 192 9.67 19.00 12.83
N GLU A 193 9.61 20.00 11.95
CA GLU A 193 8.38 20.66 11.54
C GLU A 193 7.39 19.72 10.82
N LEU A 194 7.86 18.59 10.27
CA LEU A 194 6.97 17.60 9.70
C LEU A 194 6.07 16.98 10.77
N LEU A 195 6.56 16.81 12.00
CA LEU A 195 5.80 16.22 13.09
C LEU A 195 4.51 17.00 13.42
N ASP A 196 4.51 18.31 13.19
CA ASP A 196 3.36 19.18 13.40
C ASP A 196 2.32 19.07 12.26
N LYS A 197 2.69 18.42 11.15
CA LYS A 197 1.85 18.25 9.96
C LYS A 197 1.34 16.80 9.78
N ILE A 198 1.84 15.85 10.56
CA ILE A 198 1.40 14.45 10.50
C ILE A 198 0.01 14.31 11.14
N PRO A 199 -0.95 13.62 10.48
CA PRO A 199 -2.24 13.32 11.10
C PRO A 199 -2.09 12.49 12.39
N VAL A 200 -2.77 12.90 13.43
CA VAL A 200 -2.84 12.20 14.72
C VAL A 200 -4.28 12.13 15.22
N PRO A 201 -4.66 11.15 16.05
CA PRO A 201 -3.83 10.07 16.60
C PRO A 201 -3.53 8.96 15.58
N ALA A 202 -2.51 8.13 15.88
CA ALA A 202 -2.29 6.88 15.16
C ALA A 202 -3.21 5.80 15.75
N LEU A 203 -4.05 5.20 14.91
CA LEU A 203 -5.04 4.20 15.27
C LEU A 203 -4.67 2.82 14.73
N ALA A 204 -4.93 1.78 15.48
CA ALA A 204 -4.74 0.41 15.02
C ALA A 204 -5.84 0.00 14.02
N ALA A 205 -5.54 -0.97 13.15
CA ALA A 205 -6.54 -1.53 12.25
C ALA A 205 -7.75 -2.07 13.03
N GLY A 206 -8.95 -1.69 12.60
CA GLY A 206 -10.22 -2.01 13.26
C GLY A 206 -10.68 -1.02 14.34
N GLU A 207 -9.84 -0.10 14.80
CA GLU A 207 -10.26 0.93 15.74
C GLU A 207 -11.25 1.92 15.09
N PRO A 208 -12.32 2.32 15.81
CA PRO A 208 -13.30 3.24 15.26
C PRO A 208 -12.74 4.66 15.12
N ILE A 209 -12.90 5.26 13.94
CA ILE A 209 -12.57 6.66 13.69
C ILE A 209 -13.77 7.53 14.02
N GLY A 210 -14.94 7.19 13.49
CA GLY A 210 -16.18 7.92 13.70
C GLY A 210 -17.25 7.57 12.66
N PRO A 211 -18.44 8.15 12.78
CA PRO A 211 -19.48 7.98 11.77
C PRO A 211 -19.15 8.79 10.51
N LEU A 212 -19.79 8.44 9.39
CA LEU A 212 -19.72 9.20 8.15
C LEU A 212 -20.24 10.64 8.37
N THR A 213 -19.56 11.60 7.77
CA THR A 213 -20.12 12.96 7.62
C THR A 213 -21.35 12.94 6.72
N ALA A 214 -22.18 13.96 6.79
CA ALA A 214 -23.34 14.09 5.90
C ALA A 214 -22.91 14.13 4.41
N ALA A 215 -21.83 14.82 4.09
CA ALA A 215 -21.28 14.88 2.74
C ALA A 215 -20.79 13.52 2.25
N ALA A 216 -20.04 12.80 3.08
CA ALA A 216 -19.56 11.45 2.75
C ALA A 216 -20.72 10.45 2.59
N ALA A 217 -21.69 10.47 3.50
CA ALA A 217 -22.89 9.63 3.42
C ALA A 217 -23.65 9.86 2.11
N GLN A 218 -23.86 11.12 1.73
CA GLN A 218 -24.47 11.49 0.45
C GLN A 218 -23.63 11.00 -0.75
N ALA A 219 -22.32 11.21 -0.71
CA ALA A 219 -21.42 10.82 -1.77
C ALA A 219 -21.37 9.28 -1.95
N LEU A 220 -21.41 8.52 -0.87
CA LEU A 220 -21.40 7.05 -0.88
C LEU A 220 -22.78 6.42 -1.06
N GLY A 221 -23.88 7.20 -0.97
CA GLY A 221 -25.24 6.67 -0.97
C GLY A 221 -25.55 5.83 0.28
N LEU A 222 -24.97 6.18 1.43
CA LEU A 222 -25.11 5.50 2.72
C LEU A 222 -25.73 6.40 3.78
N ASP A 223 -26.07 5.84 4.94
CA ASP A 223 -26.54 6.58 6.09
C ASP A 223 -25.35 7.14 6.91
N THR A 224 -25.55 8.31 7.52
CA THR A 224 -24.54 8.93 8.41
C THR A 224 -24.20 8.08 9.64
N GLY A 225 -25.05 7.12 10.00
CA GLY A 225 -24.79 6.20 11.12
C GLY A 225 -23.85 5.04 10.80
N VAL A 226 -23.29 4.96 9.59
CA VAL A 226 -22.26 3.95 9.24
C VAL A 226 -20.96 4.35 9.94
N LEU A 227 -20.38 3.42 10.69
CA LEU A 227 -19.13 3.63 11.40
C LEU A 227 -17.95 3.41 10.45
N VAL A 228 -17.02 4.35 10.41
CA VAL A 228 -15.73 4.17 9.72
C VAL A 228 -14.71 3.64 10.71
N ALA A 229 -14.07 2.52 10.37
CA ALA A 229 -12.98 1.93 11.14
C ALA A 229 -11.65 2.14 10.42
N GLN A 230 -10.57 2.28 11.20
CA GLN A 230 -9.21 2.40 10.67
C GLN A 230 -8.84 1.13 9.89
N GLY A 231 -8.36 1.31 8.68
CA GLY A 231 -7.70 0.26 7.90
C GLY A 231 -6.19 0.33 8.00
N GLY A 232 -5.51 0.08 6.90
CA GLY A 232 -4.05 0.13 6.83
C GLY A 232 -3.54 -0.12 5.42
N ILE A 233 -2.28 -0.51 5.32
CA ILE A 233 -1.62 -0.86 4.06
C ILE A 233 -2.37 -2.02 3.40
N ASP A 234 -2.68 -1.89 2.12
CA ASP A 234 -3.41 -2.87 1.32
C ASP A 234 -2.85 -4.30 1.47
N SER A 235 -1.55 -4.48 1.33
CA SER A 235 -0.88 -5.78 1.49
C SER A 235 -0.99 -6.33 2.91
N SER A 236 -0.87 -5.49 3.93
CA SER A 236 -0.97 -5.91 5.34
C SER A 236 -2.40 -6.31 5.72
N ILE A 237 -3.38 -5.51 5.31
CA ILE A 237 -4.80 -5.84 5.52
C ILE A 237 -5.20 -7.05 4.68
N GLY A 238 -4.68 -7.16 3.45
CA GLY A 238 -4.86 -8.33 2.59
C GLY A 238 -4.35 -9.61 3.24
N MET A 239 -3.20 -9.57 3.92
CA MET A 239 -2.68 -10.71 4.68
C MET A 239 -3.68 -11.18 5.75
N LEU A 240 -4.27 -10.25 6.51
CA LEU A 240 -5.31 -10.59 7.50
C LEU A 240 -6.54 -11.19 6.82
N GLY A 241 -6.97 -10.63 5.70
CA GLY A 241 -8.10 -11.12 4.91
C GLY A 241 -7.89 -12.55 4.37
N MET A 242 -6.65 -12.94 4.09
CA MET A 242 -6.27 -14.30 3.71
C MET A 242 -6.15 -15.26 4.92
N GLY A 243 -6.44 -14.80 6.14
CA GLY A 243 -6.38 -15.62 7.35
C GLY A 243 -4.98 -15.73 7.98
N ALA A 244 -3.97 -15.06 7.44
CA ALA A 244 -2.63 -15.05 8.01
C ALA A 244 -2.53 -14.05 9.17
N ALA A 245 -3.30 -14.28 10.23
CA ALA A 245 -3.47 -13.40 11.39
C ALA A 245 -2.81 -13.93 12.69
N ARG A 246 -2.01 -14.99 12.60
CA ARG A 246 -1.37 -15.63 13.76
C ARG A 246 0.10 -15.91 13.48
N PRO A 247 0.97 -15.92 14.51
CA PRO A 247 2.34 -16.40 14.35
C PRO A 247 2.40 -17.79 13.72
N GLY A 248 3.33 -17.99 12.78
CA GLY A 248 3.48 -19.23 12.03
C GLY A 248 2.59 -19.32 10.79
N THR A 249 1.83 -18.27 10.46
CA THR A 249 1.10 -18.17 9.18
C THR A 249 1.76 -17.16 8.27
N ALA A 250 1.68 -17.41 6.96
CA ALA A 250 2.20 -16.53 5.93
C ALA A 250 1.17 -16.34 4.81
N ALA A 251 1.24 -15.19 4.16
CA ALA A 251 0.44 -14.86 2.98
C ALA A 251 1.38 -14.52 1.83
N LEU A 252 1.12 -15.11 0.66
CA LEU A 252 1.81 -14.80 -0.58
C LEU A 252 0.88 -14.01 -1.49
N MET A 253 1.22 -12.76 -1.75
CA MET A 253 0.55 -11.91 -2.73
C MET A 253 1.34 -11.94 -4.02
N THR A 254 0.73 -12.39 -5.10
CA THR A 254 1.35 -12.47 -6.43
C THR A 254 0.59 -11.63 -7.43
N GLY A 255 1.33 -10.88 -8.22
CA GLY A 255 0.82 -10.06 -9.29
C GLY A 255 1.93 -9.82 -10.32
N SER A 256 2.13 -8.59 -10.74
CA SER A 256 3.32 -8.19 -11.53
C SER A 256 4.61 -8.39 -10.72
N SER A 257 4.55 -8.14 -9.41
CA SER A 257 5.55 -8.46 -8.40
C SER A 257 5.03 -9.51 -7.44
N ASN A 258 5.84 -9.97 -6.49
CA ASN A 258 5.39 -10.77 -5.37
C ASN A 258 5.77 -10.15 -4.02
N LEU A 259 4.99 -10.49 -3.01
CA LEU A 259 5.26 -10.15 -1.63
C LEU A 259 4.82 -11.31 -0.73
N LEU A 260 5.77 -11.91 -0.03
CA LEU A 260 5.51 -12.88 1.03
C LEU A 260 5.55 -12.15 2.37
N MET A 261 4.50 -12.29 3.16
CA MET A 261 4.41 -11.72 4.51
C MET A 261 4.12 -12.81 5.52
N ALA A 262 4.78 -12.74 6.67
CA ALA A 262 4.57 -13.67 7.77
C ALA A 262 4.49 -12.93 9.11
N LEU A 263 3.66 -13.42 10.02
CA LEU A 263 3.64 -12.99 11.41
C LEU A 263 4.52 -13.91 12.25
N THR A 264 5.36 -13.32 13.07
CA THR A 264 6.31 -14.05 13.93
C THR A 264 6.35 -13.43 15.33
N PRO A 265 6.63 -14.22 16.37
CA PRO A 265 6.78 -13.71 17.73
C PRO A 265 8.08 -12.93 17.93
N GLN A 266 9.04 -13.11 17.04
CA GLN A 266 10.35 -12.44 17.02
C GLN A 266 10.72 -12.12 15.56
N PRO A 267 11.65 -11.17 15.30
CA PRO A 267 12.15 -10.92 13.95
C PRO A 267 12.72 -12.22 13.35
N LEU A 268 12.30 -12.56 12.13
CA LEU A 268 12.84 -13.73 11.41
C LEU A 268 14.27 -13.51 10.92
N PHE A 269 14.59 -12.26 10.63
CA PHE A 269 15.87 -11.89 10.06
C PHE A 269 16.59 -10.92 11.00
N THR A 270 17.84 -11.19 11.26
CA THR A 270 18.71 -10.35 12.09
C THR A 270 19.67 -9.50 11.27
N SER A 271 19.71 -9.72 9.95
CA SER A 271 20.50 -8.91 9.03
C SER A 271 19.89 -7.52 8.86
N PRO A 272 20.71 -6.45 8.83
CA PRO A 272 20.25 -5.10 8.51
C PRO A 272 19.59 -4.98 7.12
N GLU A 273 19.85 -5.93 6.24
CA GLU A 273 19.32 -6.00 4.88
C GLU A 273 17.94 -6.67 4.83
N ALA A 274 17.52 -7.33 5.90
CA ALA A 274 16.24 -8.00 5.97
C ALA A 274 15.13 -7.02 6.38
N PHE A 275 14.07 -7.00 5.60
CA PHE A 275 12.88 -6.19 5.87
C PHE A 275 12.09 -6.82 7.01
N ASN A 276 12.27 -6.30 8.22
CA ASN A 276 11.40 -6.59 9.34
C ASN A 276 10.67 -5.32 9.73
N ALA A 277 9.35 -5.33 9.61
CA ALA A 277 8.57 -4.33 10.30
C ALA A 277 8.72 -4.51 11.82
N GLY A 278 8.79 -3.40 12.54
CA GLY A 278 8.91 -3.41 14.00
C GLY A 278 7.81 -4.21 14.70
N PRO A 279 7.94 -4.43 16.01
CA PRO A 279 6.90 -5.10 16.77
C PRO A 279 5.60 -4.29 16.74
N ASP A 280 4.48 -5.00 16.77
CA ASP A 280 3.15 -4.40 16.83
C ASP A 280 2.74 -3.63 15.55
N PHE A 281 3.42 -3.86 14.44
CA PHE A 281 3.15 -3.19 13.16
C PHE A 281 1.71 -3.44 12.66
N LEU A 282 1.24 -4.66 12.70
CA LEU A 282 -0.10 -5.05 12.25
C LEU A 282 -0.90 -5.72 13.37
N VAL A 283 -0.34 -6.78 13.97
CA VAL A 283 -0.97 -7.55 15.03
C VAL A 283 -0.19 -7.31 16.32
N PRO A 284 -0.85 -6.92 17.43
CA PRO A 284 -0.20 -6.72 18.72
C PRO A 284 0.60 -7.95 19.18
N GLY A 285 1.82 -7.73 19.67
CA GLY A 285 2.72 -8.79 20.13
C GLY A 285 3.42 -9.57 19.03
N CYS A 286 3.22 -9.22 17.75
CA CYS A 286 3.84 -9.89 16.63
C CYS A 286 4.77 -8.95 15.86
N TYR A 287 5.77 -9.54 15.20
CA TYR A 287 6.53 -8.88 14.15
C TYR A 287 5.94 -9.28 12.79
N SER A 288 5.91 -8.36 11.85
CA SER A 288 5.63 -8.67 10.46
C SER A 288 6.96 -8.77 9.72
N SER A 289 7.27 -9.97 9.23
CA SER A 289 8.43 -10.19 8.37
C SER A 289 7.95 -10.36 6.94
N PHE A 290 8.59 -9.66 6.01
CA PHE A 290 8.20 -9.75 4.61
C PHE A 290 9.39 -9.75 3.67
N GLY A 291 9.19 -10.35 2.51
CA GLY A 291 10.13 -10.42 1.42
C GLY A 291 9.40 -10.50 0.09
N GLY A 292 10.05 -10.04 -0.96
CA GLY A 292 9.44 -10.08 -2.28
C GLY A 292 10.35 -9.59 -3.38
N GLN A 293 9.96 -9.89 -4.60
CA GLN A 293 10.66 -9.45 -5.80
C GLN A 293 9.81 -8.48 -6.60
N THR A 294 10.47 -7.58 -7.28
CA THR A 294 9.85 -6.55 -8.13
C THR A 294 9.22 -7.12 -9.40
N SER A 295 9.66 -8.30 -9.81
CA SER A 295 9.21 -8.96 -11.03
C SER A 295 8.76 -10.39 -10.73
N THR A 296 7.55 -10.74 -11.16
CA THR A 296 7.01 -12.11 -11.09
C THR A 296 6.10 -12.34 -12.30
N GLY A 297 4.83 -11.97 -12.26
CA GLY A 297 3.95 -12.07 -13.42
C GLY A 297 4.37 -11.19 -14.59
N SER A 298 5.09 -10.11 -14.33
CA SER A 298 5.70 -9.27 -15.37
C SER A 298 6.76 -10.01 -16.19
N ILE A 299 7.49 -10.96 -15.58
CA ILE A 299 8.50 -11.79 -16.28
C ILE A 299 7.83 -12.68 -17.32
N LEU A 300 6.68 -13.29 -16.98
CA LEU A 300 5.94 -14.13 -17.92
C LEU A 300 5.49 -13.35 -19.14
N ARG A 301 4.97 -12.14 -18.96
CA ARG A 301 4.57 -11.25 -20.05
C ARG A 301 5.75 -10.78 -20.89
N TRP A 302 6.88 -10.47 -20.22
CA TRP A 302 8.11 -10.13 -20.91
C TRP A 302 8.63 -11.33 -21.73
N PHE A 303 8.67 -12.53 -21.15
CA PHE A 303 9.10 -13.74 -21.85
C PHE A 303 8.22 -14.05 -23.06
N GLN A 304 6.91 -13.98 -22.89
CA GLN A 304 5.96 -14.12 -24.01
C GLN A 304 6.26 -13.13 -25.12
N ARG A 305 6.43 -11.85 -24.79
CA ARG A 305 6.67 -10.80 -25.78
C ARG A 305 8.00 -10.93 -26.50
N GLU A 306 9.06 -11.32 -25.80
CA GLU A 306 10.41 -11.34 -26.38
C GLU A 306 10.77 -12.68 -27.02
N PHE A 307 10.30 -13.80 -26.49
CA PHE A 307 10.72 -15.13 -26.91
C PHE A 307 9.63 -16.00 -27.54
N CYS A 308 8.35 -15.62 -27.40
CA CYS A 308 7.22 -16.46 -27.82
C CYS A 308 6.18 -15.64 -28.60
N ARG A 309 6.62 -14.76 -29.48
CA ARG A 309 5.75 -13.91 -30.30
C ARG A 309 4.89 -14.70 -31.29
N ASP A 310 5.34 -15.86 -31.68
CA ASP A 310 4.68 -16.77 -32.61
C ASP A 310 3.50 -17.52 -32.00
N LEU A 311 3.36 -17.54 -30.68
CA LEU A 311 2.29 -18.25 -29.98
C LEU A 311 0.95 -17.48 -29.92
N GLY A 312 0.92 -16.19 -30.29
CA GLY A 312 -0.30 -15.39 -30.31
C GLY A 312 -0.89 -15.06 -28.94
N GLU A 313 -2.21 -14.82 -28.91
CA GLU A 313 -2.92 -14.38 -27.69
C GLU A 313 -2.98 -15.43 -26.59
N ASP A 314 -3.03 -16.72 -26.95
CA ASP A 314 -3.08 -17.84 -26.01
C ASP A 314 -1.69 -18.33 -25.54
N ALA A 315 -0.64 -17.55 -25.80
CA ALA A 315 0.74 -17.94 -25.52
C ALA A 315 0.96 -18.41 -24.07
N LEU A 316 0.40 -17.73 -23.06
CA LEU A 316 0.57 -18.13 -21.66
C LEU A 316 -0.05 -19.51 -21.37
N ALA A 317 -1.21 -19.82 -21.93
CA ALA A 317 -1.84 -21.12 -21.77
C ALA A 317 -1.02 -22.23 -22.47
N GLN A 318 -0.45 -21.93 -23.62
CA GLN A 318 0.42 -22.88 -24.36
C GLN A 318 1.73 -23.12 -23.60
N LEU A 319 2.36 -22.07 -23.06
CA LEU A 319 3.56 -22.18 -22.22
C LEU A 319 3.31 -22.99 -20.95
N ASP A 320 2.14 -22.81 -20.33
CA ASP A 320 1.74 -23.59 -19.15
C ASP A 320 1.58 -25.08 -19.48
N GLN A 321 1.03 -25.42 -20.65
CA GLN A 321 0.98 -26.79 -21.12
C GLN A 321 2.37 -27.38 -21.36
N LEU A 322 3.27 -26.66 -22.02
CA LEU A 322 4.65 -27.11 -22.27
C LEU A 322 5.43 -27.31 -20.96
N ALA A 323 5.18 -26.47 -19.95
CA ALA A 323 5.85 -26.54 -18.65
C ALA A 323 5.42 -27.76 -17.82
N LYS A 324 4.24 -28.35 -18.05
CA LYS A 324 3.72 -29.47 -17.25
C LYS A 324 4.63 -30.70 -17.22
N ASP A 325 5.28 -30.99 -18.32
CA ASP A 325 6.13 -32.18 -18.48
C ASP A 325 7.58 -31.91 -18.12
N VAL A 326 7.91 -30.67 -17.74
CA VAL A 326 9.29 -30.31 -17.33
C VAL A 326 9.54 -30.78 -15.89
N PRO A 327 10.55 -31.59 -15.63
CA PRO A 327 10.82 -32.08 -14.28
C PRO A 327 11.27 -30.94 -13.34
N CYS A 328 11.11 -31.18 -12.04
CA CYS A 328 11.69 -30.28 -11.02
C CYS A 328 13.19 -30.11 -11.26
N GLY A 329 13.66 -28.87 -11.20
CA GLY A 329 15.05 -28.51 -11.53
C GLY A 329 15.28 -28.20 -13.00
N SER A 330 14.21 -28.23 -13.85
CA SER A 330 14.21 -27.75 -15.25
C SER A 330 15.44 -28.25 -16.06
N ASN A 331 15.81 -29.49 -15.88
CA ASN A 331 16.99 -30.13 -16.53
C ASN A 331 18.31 -29.38 -16.29
N GLY A 332 18.45 -28.69 -15.16
CA GLY A 332 19.66 -27.95 -14.79
C GLY A 332 19.66 -26.47 -15.20
N ILE A 333 18.58 -25.98 -15.80
CA ILE A 333 18.44 -24.53 -16.05
C ILE A 333 18.22 -23.82 -14.72
N GLN A 334 19.00 -22.76 -14.52
CA GLN A 334 18.90 -21.87 -13.37
C GLN A 334 18.59 -20.44 -13.85
N VAL A 335 17.72 -19.76 -13.13
CA VAL A 335 17.35 -18.38 -13.42
C VAL A 335 17.57 -17.53 -12.18
N LEU A 336 18.33 -16.43 -12.33
CA LEU A 336 18.34 -15.35 -11.39
C LEU A 336 17.30 -14.32 -11.86
N ASP A 337 16.27 -14.12 -11.08
CA ASP A 337 15.11 -13.30 -11.43
C ASP A 337 15.28 -11.78 -11.22
N TYR A 338 16.51 -11.29 -11.28
CA TYR A 338 16.87 -9.89 -11.05
C TYR A 338 16.64 -8.99 -12.27
N TRP A 339 15.53 -9.19 -12.97
CA TRP A 339 15.20 -8.44 -14.19
C TRP A 339 15.01 -6.95 -13.96
N GLN A 340 14.61 -6.56 -12.75
CA GLN A 340 14.43 -5.18 -12.30
C GLN A 340 15.20 -4.92 -11.00
N GLY A 341 16.43 -5.41 -10.91
CA GLY A 341 17.21 -5.39 -9.67
C GLY A 341 16.77 -6.47 -8.67
N ASN A 342 17.34 -6.46 -7.50
CA ASN A 342 16.96 -7.31 -6.37
C ASN A 342 16.43 -6.44 -5.23
N ARG A 343 15.16 -6.53 -4.95
CA ARG A 343 14.55 -5.83 -3.81
C ARG A 343 14.92 -6.51 -2.50
N MET A 344 14.92 -7.84 -2.48
CA MET A 344 15.25 -8.64 -1.31
C MET A 344 15.97 -9.92 -1.70
N PRO A 345 16.99 -10.33 -0.95
CA PRO A 345 17.47 -9.75 0.32
C PRO A 345 18.52 -8.65 0.15
N HIS A 346 19.00 -8.36 -1.06
CA HIS A 346 20.21 -7.55 -1.27
C HIS A 346 19.93 -6.04 -1.38
N ASN A 347 18.68 -5.65 -1.69
CA ASN A 347 18.28 -4.26 -1.97
C ASN A 347 19.24 -3.56 -2.95
N ASP A 348 19.55 -4.26 -4.05
CA ASP A 348 20.50 -3.83 -5.07
C ASP A 348 19.76 -3.59 -6.40
N PRO A 349 19.60 -2.32 -6.82
CA PRO A 349 18.93 -1.97 -8.06
C PRO A 349 19.79 -2.26 -9.32
N ASP A 350 21.09 -2.48 -9.15
CA ASP A 350 22.05 -2.58 -10.25
C ASP A 350 22.29 -4.02 -10.73
N VAL A 351 21.92 -5.02 -9.94
CA VAL A 351 21.99 -6.43 -10.35
C VAL A 351 21.03 -6.72 -11.51
N ARG A 352 21.37 -7.73 -12.33
CA ARG A 352 20.60 -8.10 -13.53
C ARG A 352 20.26 -9.57 -13.53
N GLY A 353 19.17 -9.89 -14.24
CA GLY A 353 18.72 -11.26 -14.46
C GLY A 353 19.70 -12.10 -15.29
N LEU A 354 19.73 -13.40 -15.04
CA LEU A 354 20.58 -14.36 -15.72
C LEU A 354 19.82 -15.65 -15.95
N ILE A 355 19.98 -16.24 -17.13
CA ILE A 355 19.58 -17.62 -17.43
C ILE A 355 20.87 -18.42 -17.67
N TYR A 356 21.07 -19.48 -16.90
CA TYR A 356 22.25 -20.33 -16.95
C TYR A 356 21.87 -21.79 -17.20
N GLY A 357 22.76 -22.55 -17.87
CA GLY A 357 22.58 -24.00 -18.08
C GLY A 357 21.83 -24.37 -19.35
N LEU A 358 21.72 -23.44 -20.33
CA LEU A 358 21.17 -23.76 -21.65
C LEU A 358 22.03 -24.78 -22.35
N SER A 359 21.41 -25.81 -22.97
CA SER A 359 22.02 -26.82 -23.80
C SER A 359 21.25 -26.98 -25.10
N MET A 360 21.92 -27.50 -26.14
CA MET A 360 21.28 -27.89 -27.41
C MET A 360 20.68 -29.30 -27.29
#